data_3a878141550316fabd70dd7b11ffb17c
#
_entry.id   3a878141550316fabd70dd7b11ffb17c
#
_cell.length_a   1.000
_cell.length_b   1.000
_cell.length_c   1.000
_cell.angle_alpha   90.00
_cell.angle_beta   90.00
_cell.angle_gamma   90.00
#
_symmetry.space_group_name_H-M   'P 1'
#
loop_
_entity.id
_entity.type
_entity.pdbx_description
1 polymer ?
#
loop_
_entity_poly.entity_id
_entity_poly.type
_entity_poly.pdbx_seq_one_letter_code
_entity_poly.pdbx_strand_id
1 'polypeptide(L)'
;MDRASALALLKDVLAETVRADGPDLNVRQAAILLRVSLEPGPHTVRGLAESLSLGKPAVSRALDALSGLGLATRVPDETDRRSVLVQTTARGLAVLAGLGDRVIACERAYAASTEKAVQKTPDIKPTASAQPPASKPVAQQPTAPRDGAGSSSHAA
;
A
#
# COMPACT_ATOMS: atom_id res chain seq x y z
N MET A 1 -9.49 2.55 -9.39
CA MET A 1 -8.83 1.28 -8.98
C MET A 1 -9.36 0.88 -7.63
N ASP A 2 -9.85 -0.33 -7.46
CA ASP A 2 -10.27 -0.88 -6.15
C ASP A 2 -9.07 -1.46 -5.38
N ARG A 3 -9.30 -1.84 -4.11
CA ARG A 3 -8.23 -2.34 -3.23
C ARG A 3 -7.58 -3.63 -3.75
N ALA A 4 -8.36 -4.54 -4.31
CA ALA A 4 -7.83 -5.81 -4.82
C ALA A 4 -6.93 -5.58 -6.03
N SER A 5 -7.36 -4.71 -6.94
CA SER A 5 -6.58 -4.26 -8.10
C SER A 5 -5.26 -3.60 -7.71
N ALA A 6 -5.30 -2.72 -6.71
CA ALA A 6 -4.10 -2.05 -6.21
C ALA A 6 -3.09 -3.04 -5.60
N LEU A 7 -3.57 -4.02 -4.84
CA LEU A 7 -2.72 -5.06 -4.27
C LEU A 7 -2.16 -6.02 -5.33
N ALA A 8 -2.95 -6.35 -6.37
CA ALA A 8 -2.49 -7.17 -7.47
C ALA A 8 -1.35 -6.48 -8.23
N LEU A 9 -1.51 -5.20 -8.57
CA LEU A 9 -0.46 -4.41 -9.22
C LEU A 9 0.81 -4.34 -8.34
N LEU A 10 0.65 -4.02 -7.06
CA LEU A 10 1.78 -3.94 -6.12
C LEU A 10 2.52 -5.28 -6.03
N LYS A 11 1.79 -6.39 -5.93
CA LYS A 11 2.36 -7.76 -5.93
C LYS A 11 3.23 -7.98 -7.17
N ASP A 12 2.74 -7.63 -8.35
CA ASP A 12 3.47 -7.85 -9.60
C ASP A 12 4.72 -6.96 -9.69
N VAL A 13 4.62 -5.69 -9.31
CA VAL A 13 5.76 -4.78 -9.25
C VAL A 13 6.84 -5.27 -8.28
N LEU A 14 6.46 -5.74 -7.09
CA LEU A 14 7.40 -6.27 -6.11
C LEU A 14 8.05 -7.56 -6.61
N ALA A 15 7.27 -8.46 -7.22
CA ALA A 15 7.80 -9.71 -7.79
C ALA A 15 8.82 -9.44 -8.92
N GLU A 16 8.53 -8.52 -9.83
CA GLU A 16 9.46 -8.11 -10.88
C GLU A 16 10.69 -7.39 -10.32
N THR A 17 10.54 -6.63 -9.23
CA THR A 17 11.67 -5.97 -8.58
C THR A 17 12.62 -6.99 -7.92
N VAL A 18 12.07 -8.05 -7.31
CA VAL A 18 12.88 -9.14 -6.72
C VAL A 18 13.61 -9.97 -7.79
N ARG A 19 13.01 -10.15 -8.98
CA ARG A 19 13.63 -10.88 -10.10
C ARG A 19 14.70 -10.09 -10.84
N ALA A 20 14.63 -8.76 -10.73
CA ALA A 20 15.57 -7.89 -11.45
C ALA A 20 16.93 -7.86 -10.78
N ASP A 21 17.99 -7.81 -11.59
CA ASP A 21 19.37 -7.60 -11.12
C ASP A 21 19.53 -6.15 -10.65
N GLY A 22 19.24 -5.90 -9.38
CA GLY A 22 19.33 -4.57 -8.78
C GLY A 22 19.67 -4.63 -7.30
N PRO A 23 19.93 -3.49 -6.68
CA PRO A 23 20.17 -3.44 -5.24
C PRO A 23 18.90 -3.81 -4.49
N ASP A 24 19.03 -4.70 -3.50
CA ASP A 24 17.95 -5.03 -2.58
C ASP A 24 17.72 -3.89 -1.59
N LEU A 25 16.68 -3.12 -1.83
CA LEU A 25 16.31 -1.98 -0.99
C LEU A 25 15.12 -2.37 -0.10
N ASN A 26 15.29 -2.21 1.20
CA ASN A 26 14.13 -2.27 2.07
C ASN A 26 13.19 -1.07 1.85
N VAL A 27 11.95 -1.19 2.30
CA VAL A 27 10.89 -0.17 2.10
C VAL A 27 11.32 1.23 2.56
N ARG A 28 12.08 1.33 3.67
CA ARG A 28 12.56 2.62 4.19
C ARG A 28 13.60 3.25 3.27
N GLN A 29 14.54 2.46 2.77
CA GLN A 29 15.56 2.92 1.82
C GLN A 29 14.93 3.37 0.51
N ALA A 30 13.99 2.58 -0.01
CA ALA A 30 13.25 2.92 -1.23
C ALA A 30 12.43 4.21 -1.05
N ALA A 31 11.73 4.36 0.08
CA ALA A 31 10.95 5.56 0.38
C ALA A 31 11.82 6.83 0.48
N ILE A 32 12.99 6.73 1.14
CA ILE A 32 13.94 7.86 1.23
C ILE A 32 14.47 8.21 -0.17
N LEU A 33 14.91 7.21 -0.94
CA LEU A 33 15.48 7.44 -2.27
C LEU A 33 14.45 8.06 -3.23
N LEU A 34 13.22 7.55 -3.24
CA LEU A 34 12.12 8.10 -4.03
C LEU A 34 11.82 9.54 -3.63
N ARG A 35 11.76 9.82 -2.33
CA ARG A 35 11.47 11.16 -1.84
C ARG A 35 12.53 12.18 -2.25
N VAL A 36 13.81 11.83 -2.06
CA VAL A 36 14.93 12.71 -2.44
C VAL A 36 14.99 12.95 -3.94
N SER A 37 14.50 12.01 -4.75
CA SER A 37 14.55 12.11 -6.21
C SER A 37 13.34 12.78 -6.84
N LEU A 38 12.16 12.62 -6.24
CA LEU A 38 10.90 13.07 -6.85
C LEU A 38 10.37 14.37 -6.24
N GLU A 39 10.76 14.71 -5.02
CA GLU A 39 10.31 15.93 -4.37
C GLU A 39 11.38 17.04 -4.50
N PRO A 40 10.97 18.30 -4.57
CA PRO A 40 11.92 19.40 -4.59
C PRO A 40 12.68 19.51 -3.26
N GLY A 41 14.02 19.72 -3.34
CA GLY A 41 14.89 19.92 -2.18
C GLY A 41 14.78 21.32 -1.56
N PRO A 42 15.56 21.60 -0.52
CA PRO A 42 16.68 20.79 0.01
C PRO A 42 16.23 19.65 0.93
N HIS A 43 16.86 18.49 0.81
CA HIS A 43 16.58 17.33 1.66
C HIS A 43 17.65 17.19 2.74
N THR A 44 17.25 17.31 4.00
CA THR A 44 18.12 17.09 5.15
C THR A 44 17.72 15.81 5.90
N VAL A 45 18.64 15.26 6.69
CA VAL A 45 18.34 14.11 7.57
C VAL A 45 17.16 14.41 8.50
N ARG A 46 17.08 15.64 9.01
CA ARG A 46 15.99 16.09 9.86
C ARG A 46 14.67 16.16 9.11
N GLY A 47 14.65 16.82 7.94
CA GLY A 47 13.44 16.95 7.12
C GLY A 47 12.92 15.59 6.67
N LEU A 48 13.80 14.67 6.27
CA LEU A 48 13.42 13.29 5.94
C LEU A 48 12.85 12.53 7.14
N ALA A 49 13.40 12.72 8.32
CA ALA A 49 12.90 12.09 9.55
C ALA A 49 11.49 12.59 9.91
N GLU A 50 11.27 13.89 9.84
CA GLU A 50 9.98 14.53 10.09
C GLU A 50 8.93 14.08 9.06
N SER A 51 9.25 14.14 7.78
CA SER A 51 8.34 13.82 6.68
C SER A 51 7.93 12.35 6.61
N LEU A 52 8.79 11.44 7.05
CA LEU A 52 8.52 10.00 7.07
C LEU A 52 8.09 9.50 8.46
N SER A 53 7.96 10.40 9.44
CA SER A 53 7.66 10.05 10.83
C SER A 53 8.65 9.01 11.39
N LEU A 54 9.92 9.15 11.07
CA LEU A 54 11.00 8.26 11.49
C LEU A 54 11.94 8.96 12.48
N GLY A 55 12.58 8.19 13.34
CA GLY A 55 13.68 8.70 14.15
C GLY A 55 14.92 9.02 13.29
N LYS A 56 15.63 10.13 13.59
CA LYS A 56 16.89 10.51 12.92
C LYS A 56 17.91 9.36 12.80
N PRO A 57 18.12 8.51 13.84
CA PRO A 57 19.04 7.38 13.72
C PRO A 57 18.63 6.36 12.66
N ALA A 58 17.32 6.17 12.46
CA ALA A 58 16.79 5.26 11.45
C ALA A 58 17.02 5.79 10.03
N VAL A 59 16.83 7.10 9.83
CA VAL A 59 17.14 7.77 8.56
C VAL A 59 18.64 7.75 8.29
N SER A 60 19.49 8.06 9.27
CA SER A 60 20.94 8.01 9.11
C SER A 60 21.41 6.63 8.65
N ARG A 61 20.98 5.55 9.32
CA ARG A 61 21.36 4.18 8.92
C ARG A 61 20.87 3.82 7.50
N ALA A 62 19.67 4.26 7.12
CA ALA A 62 19.19 4.04 5.76
C ALA A 62 20.02 4.80 4.73
N LEU A 63 20.41 6.03 5.03
CA LEU A 63 21.28 6.83 4.16
C LEU A 63 22.71 6.27 4.09
N ASP A 64 23.23 5.71 5.19
CA ASP A 64 24.54 5.02 5.19
C ASP A 64 24.52 3.84 4.23
N ALA A 65 23.46 3.04 4.29
CA ALA A 65 23.27 1.91 3.38
C ALA A 65 23.11 2.37 1.92
N LEU A 66 22.30 3.40 1.65
CA LEU A 66 22.14 3.97 0.30
C LEU A 66 23.44 4.54 -0.24
N SER A 67 24.25 5.18 0.60
CA SER A 67 25.58 5.69 0.23
C SER A 67 26.56 4.55 -0.03
N GLY A 68 26.52 3.49 0.77
CA GLY A 68 27.33 2.28 0.55
C GLY A 68 27.00 1.58 -0.78
N LEU A 69 25.75 1.64 -1.23
CA LEU A 69 25.31 1.17 -2.54
C LEU A 69 25.59 2.18 -3.67
N GLY A 70 26.07 3.37 -3.35
CA GLY A 70 26.33 4.45 -4.30
C GLY A 70 25.06 5.07 -4.90
N LEU A 71 23.91 4.99 -4.21
CA LEU A 71 22.60 5.46 -4.70
C LEU A 71 22.27 6.87 -4.23
N ALA A 72 22.79 7.27 -3.08
CA ALA A 72 22.64 8.60 -2.52
C ALA A 72 23.98 9.10 -1.98
N THR A 73 24.13 10.40 -1.89
CA THR A 73 25.30 11.05 -1.31
C THR A 73 24.89 12.13 -0.32
N ARG A 74 25.79 12.42 0.61
CA ARG A 74 25.67 13.55 1.54
C ARG A 74 26.64 14.64 1.12
N VAL A 75 26.13 15.86 1.02
CA VAL A 75 26.92 17.04 0.72
C VAL A 75 26.71 18.07 1.82
N PRO A 76 27.75 18.82 2.21
CA PRO A 76 27.60 19.95 3.13
C PRO A 76 26.63 20.98 2.54
N ASP A 77 25.83 21.60 3.40
CA ASP A 77 24.99 22.72 2.98
C ASP A 77 25.89 24.00 2.99
N GLU A 78 25.99 24.66 1.84
CA GLU A 78 26.77 25.88 1.72
C GLU A 78 26.16 27.05 2.49
N THR A 79 24.86 27.03 2.70
CA THR A 79 24.11 28.08 3.41
C THR A 79 24.05 27.87 4.92
N ASP A 80 24.03 26.60 5.35
CA ASP A 80 24.04 26.21 6.76
C ASP A 80 25.04 25.08 7.00
N ARG A 81 26.27 25.45 7.39
CA ARG A 81 27.36 24.51 7.66
C ARG A 81 27.06 23.44 8.72
N ARG A 82 25.96 23.58 9.48
CA ARG A 82 25.49 22.58 10.46
C ARG A 82 24.59 21.55 9.86
N SER A 83 24.10 21.80 8.63
CA SER A 83 23.20 20.92 7.89
C SER A 83 23.96 20.11 6.85
N VAL A 84 23.47 18.90 6.62
CA VAL A 84 23.97 18.02 5.57
C VAL A 84 22.80 17.73 4.64
N LEU A 85 23.00 18.03 3.37
CA LEU A 85 22.04 17.76 2.31
C LEU A 85 22.19 16.34 1.79
N VAL A 86 21.08 15.76 1.41
CA VAL A 86 21.01 14.43 0.78
C VAL A 86 20.65 14.61 -0.69
N GLN A 87 21.42 13.99 -1.56
CA GLN A 87 21.21 14.03 -3.01
C GLN A 87 21.25 12.62 -3.58
N THR A 88 20.42 12.36 -4.60
CA THR A 88 20.47 11.11 -5.37
C THR A 88 21.63 11.16 -6.36
N THR A 89 22.34 10.06 -6.50
CA THR A 89 23.41 9.91 -7.51
C THR A 89 22.82 9.53 -8.87
N ALA A 90 23.66 9.62 -9.93
CA ALA A 90 23.27 9.09 -11.26
C ALA A 90 22.89 7.62 -11.22
N ARG A 91 23.60 6.80 -10.40
CA ARG A 91 23.25 5.39 -10.19
C ARG A 91 21.91 5.23 -9.46
N GLY A 92 21.63 6.08 -8.47
CA GLY A 92 20.34 6.10 -7.78
C GLY A 92 19.17 6.41 -8.73
N LEU A 93 19.36 7.41 -9.60
CA LEU A 93 18.39 7.76 -10.63
C LEU A 93 18.16 6.61 -11.62
N ALA A 94 19.21 5.91 -12.05
CA ALA A 94 19.08 4.76 -12.94
C ALA A 94 18.29 3.61 -12.29
N VAL A 95 18.52 3.33 -11.00
CA VAL A 95 17.76 2.31 -10.25
C VAL A 95 16.28 2.70 -10.16
N LEU A 96 15.99 3.97 -9.90
CA LEU A 96 14.60 4.47 -9.84
C LEU A 96 13.92 4.47 -11.21
N ALA A 97 14.63 4.79 -12.29
CA ALA A 97 14.12 4.67 -13.65
C ALA A 97 13.70 3.24 -13.96
N GLY A 98 14.54 2.25 -13.66
CA GLY A 98 14.21 0.83 -13.83
C GLY A 98 13.03 0.38 -12.94
N LEU A 99 12.84 0.94 -11.75
CA LEU A 99 11.65 0.70 -10.94
C LEU A 99 10.41 1.30 -11.61
N GLY A 100 10.50 2.53 -12.11
CA GLY A 100 9.42 3.19 -12.84
C GLY A 100 8.98 2.40 -14.08
N ASP A 101 9.93 1.90 -14.87
CA ASP A 101 9.66 1.07 -16.05
C ASP A 101 8.89 -0.20 -15.68
N ARG A 102 9.25 -0.86 -14.57
CA ARG A 102 8.53 -2.05 -14.05
C ARG A 102 7.10 -1.71 -13.63
N VAL A 103 6.90 -0.59 -12.95
CA VAL A 103 5.55 -0.13 -12.57
C VAL A 103 4.68 0.06 -13.81
N ILE A 104 5.20 0.74 -14.83
CA ILE A 104 4.50 0.98 -16.10
C ILE A 104 4.20 -0.33 -16.83
N ALA A 105 5.16 -1.26 -16.87
CA ALA A 105 4.98 -2.56 -17.52
C ALA A 105 3.89 -3.40 -16.81
N CYS A 106 3.92 -3.46 -15.48
CA CYS A 106 2.91 -4.18 -14.70
C CYS A 106 1.52 -3.54 -14.82
N GLU A 107 1.43 -2.23 -14.85
CA GLU A 107 0.17 -1.51 -15.05
C GLU A 107 -0.45 -1.84 -16.42
N ARG A 108 0.35 -1.79 -17.48
CA ARG A 108 -0.11 -2.17 -18.84
C ARG A 108 -0.57 -3.63 -18.91
N ALA A 109 0.17 -4.54 -18.31
CA ALA A 109 -0.20 -5.96 -18.26
C ALA A 109 -1.50 -6.18 -17.48
N TYR A 110 -1.70 -5.44 -16.39
CA TYR A 110 -2.92 -5.47 -15.59
C TYR A 110 -4.11 -4.93 -16.38
N ALA A 111 -3.99 -3.80 -17.07
CA ALA A 111 -5.03 -3.21 -17.91
C ALA A 111 -5.46 -4.18 -19.02
N ALA A 112 -4.51 -4.79 -19.73
CA ALA A 112 -4.78 -5.76 -20.78
C ALA A 112 -5.50 -7.03 -20.27
N SER A 113 -5.20 -7.45 -19.05
CA SER A 113 -5.85 -8.60 -18.40
C SER A 113 -7.31 -8.31 -18.05
N THR A 114 -7.57 -7.08 -17.62
CA THR A 114 -8.92 -6.62 -17.25
C THR A 114 -9.81 -6.49 -18.50
N GLU A 115 -9.30 -5.99 -19.60
CA GLU A 115 -10.03 -5.90 -20.88
C GLU A 115 -10.41 -7.29 -21.42
N LYS A 116 -9.48 -8.27 -21.34
CA LYS A 116 -9.76 -9.66 -21.72
C LYS A 116 -10.84 -10.31 -20.86
N ALA A 117 -10.88 -9.99 -19.57
CA ALA A 117 -11.90 -10.52 -18.66
C ALA A 117 -13.30 -9.96 -18.98
N VAL A 118 -13.39 -8.69 -19.36
CA VAL A 118 -14.67 -8.05 -19.75
C VAL A 118 -15.19 -8.60 -21.07
N GLN A 119 -14.33 -8.91 -22.05
CA GLN A 119 -14.72 -9.48 -23.34
C GLN A 119 -15.12 -10.95 -23.26
N LYS A 120 -14.82 -11.67 -22.17
CA LYS A 120 -15.12 -13.08 -21.99
C LYS A 120 -16.42 -13.35 -21.22
N THR A 121 -17.23 -12.34 -20.90
CA THR A 121 -18.59 -12.56 -20.38
C THR A 121 -19.48 -12.91 -21.56
N PRO A 122 -19.95 -14.19 -21.68
CA PRO A 122 -20.95 -14.50 -22.69
C PRO A 122 -22.24 -13.77 -22.31
N ASP A 123 -22.88 -13.21 -23.33
CA ASP A 123 -24.22 -12.62 -23.29
C ASP A 123 -25.16 -13.53 -22.50
N ILE A 124 -25.41 -13.22 -21.24
CA ILE A 124 -26.46 -13.87 -20.48
C ILE A 124 -27.75 -13.22 -20.93
N LYS A 125 -28.36 -13.84 -21.93
CA LYS A 125 -29.75 -13.59 -22.34
C LYS A 125 -30.62 -13.53 -21.09
N PRO A 126 -31.41 -12.49 -20.84
CA PRO A 126 -32.28 -12.46 -19.69
C PRO A 126 -33.36 -13.52 -19.88
N THR A 127 -33.27 -14.62 -19.16
CA THR A 127 -34.35 -15.59 -19.04
C THR A 127 -35.39 -14.94 -18.17
N ALA A 128 -36.46 -14.50 -18.83
CA ALA A 128 -37.67 -14.05 -18.19
C ALA A 128 -38.31 -15.20 -17.38
N SER A 129 -38.93 -14.81 -16.27
CA SER A 129 -39.93 -15.60 -15.54
C SER A 129 -39.39 -16.60 -14.52
N ALA A 130 -39.18 -16.12 -13.29
CA ALA A 130 -39.48 -16.92 -12.10
C ALA A 130 -40.26 -16.03 -11.13
N GLN A 131 -41.60 -16.34 -11.07
CA GLN A 131 -42.50 -15.80 -10.06
C GLN A 131 -42.02 -16.16 -8.65
N PRO A 132 -42.21 -15.27 -7.66
CA PRO A 132 -41.89 -15.61 -6.28
C PRO A 132 -42.89 -16.64 -5.73
N PRO A 133 -42.45 -17.63 -4.95
CA PRO A 133 -43.37 -18.58 -4.33
C PRO A 133 -44.20 -17.88 -3.25
N ALA A 134 -45.51 -18.18 -3.29
CA ALA A 134 -46.52 -17.67 -2.39
C ALA A 134 -46.16 -17.90 -0.91
N SER A 135 -46.31 -16.87 -0.12
CA SER A 135 -46.18 -16.86 1.32
C SER A 135 -47.20 -17.78 1.98
N LYS A 136 -46.75 -18.79 2.72
CA LYS A 136 -47.59 -19.59 3.62
C LYS A 136 -47.86 -18.77 4.89
N PRO A 137 -49.08 -18.82 5.47
CA PRO A 137 -49.41 -18.07 6.67
C PRO A 137 -48.74 -18.69 7.91
N VAL A 138 -48.13 -17.83 8.71
CA VAL A 138 -47.58 -18.17 10.02
C VAL A 138 -48.73 -18.44 11.00
N ALA A 139 -48.79 -19.67 11.53
CA ALA A 139 -49.69 -20.04 12.60
C ALA A 139 -49.27 -19.31 13.92
N GLN A 140 -50.26 -18.64 14.49
CA GLN A 140 -50.19 -18.03 15.83
C GLN A 140 -50.06 -19.11 16.89
N GLN A 141 -49.03 -19.06 17.71
CA GLN A 141 -48.93 -19.80 18.96
C GLN A 141 -49.51 -18.98 20.11
N PRO A 142 -50.28 -19.59 21.02
CA PRO A 142 -50.92 -18.89 22.12
C PRO A 142 -49.95 -18.61 23.26
N THR A 143 -50.12 -17.45 23.86
CA THR A 143 -49.48 -16.98 25.08
C THR A 143 -49.94 -17.81 26.28
N ALA A 144 -49.00 -18.31 27.07
CA ALA A 144 -49.25 -18.85 28.41
C ALA A 144 -48.79 -17.86 29.49
N PRO A 145 -49.49 -17.82 30.66
CA PRO A 145 -49.42 -16.69 31.58
C PRO A 145 -48.24 -16.73 32.56
N ARG A 146 -47.90 -15.54 33.03
CA ARG A 146 -47.02 -15.29 34.21
C ARG A 146 -47.75 -15.63 35.50
N ASP A 147 -47.13 -16.38 36.33
CA ASP A 147 -47.23 -16.37 37.79
C ASP A 147 -45.84 -16.71 38.34
N GLY A 148 -45.27 -16.10 39.27
CA GLY A 148 -45.62 -15.37 40.43
C GLY A 148 -44.52 -15.55 41.45
N ALA A 149 -44.15 -14.47 42.08
CA ALA A 149 -43.72 -14.34 43.45
C ALA A 149 -42.52 -15.11 44.02
N GLY A 150 -41.74 -14.37 44.77
CA GLY A 150 -40.93 -14.85 45.88
C GLY A 150 -39.52 -14.25 45.87
N SER A 151 -39.20 -13.10 46.42
CA SER A 151 -39.04 -12.71 47.84
C SER A 151 -37.78 -13.25 48.51
N SER A 152 -37.07 -12.33 49.13
CA SER A 152 -36.13 -12.44 50.25
C SER A 152 -34.66 -12.59 49.90
N SER A 153 -33.81 -11.58 50.11
CA SER A 153 -33.33 -11.06 51.41
C SER A 153 -32.00 -11.67 51.88
N HIS A 154 -31.14 -10.80 52.33
CA HIS A 154 -29.98 -10.89 53.27
C HIS A 154 -28.61 -10.89 52.60
N ALA A 155 -27.85 -9.79 52.68
CA ALA A 155 -27.06 -9.31 53.79
C ALA A 155 -25.82 -10.19 54.14
N ALA A 156 -24.69 -9.69 53.83
CA ALA A 156 -23.54 -9.42 54.68
C ALA A 156 -22.39 -8.90 53.79
#